data_83d2b62d9a5b702571045c6d21b905fb
#
_entry.id   83d2b62d9a5b702571045c6d21b905fb
#
_cell.length_a   1.000
_cell.length_b   1.000
_cell.length_c   1.000
_cell.angle_alpha   90.00
_cell.angle_beta   90.00
_cell.angle_gamma   90.00
#
_symmetry.space_group_name_H-M   'P 1'
#
loop_
_entity.id
_entity.type
_entity.pdbx_description
1 polymer ?
#
loop_
_entity_poly.entity_id
_entity_poly.type
_entity_poly.pdbx_seq_one_letter_code
_entity_poly.pdbx_strand_id
1 'polypeptide(L)'
;TFKNSDNKLEIIDGQQRLTTLMLLLRAFYSFFGNMKDDNSKKTAEDISKCIWKTDEFGTPDTNKLKIDSEVTSDDDKHEFLSILKTGIVEDSQKSAYARNYRFFTKQINTFLVQYPTYFAYLPNRLMNNCILLPIEAESQETALRIFSTLNDRGKPLSDTDIFKAQFYKYYKENDKKDEFIKRWKQLEEISDKIFSSVSG
;
A
#
# COMPACT_ATOMS: atom_id res chain seq x y z
N THR A 1 4.85 -6.05 12.10
CA THR A 1 4.88 -7.19 11.17
C THR A 1 5.10 -8.49 11.90
N PHE A 2 4.70 -9.60 11.36
CA PHE A 2 5.05 -10.95 11.81
C PHE A 2 5.18 -11.87 10.58
N LYS A 3 5.85 -13.01 10.74
CA LYS A 3 5.92 -14.04 9.70
C LYS A 3 4.75 -15.00 9.84
N ASN A 4 4.01 -15.22 8.76
CA ASN A 4 2.94 -16.21 8.72
C ASN A 4 3.49 -17.63 8.44
N SER A 5 2.58 -18.62 8.38
CA SER A 5 2.92 -20.03 8.08
C SER A 5 3.67 -20.21 6.76
N ASP A 6 3.46 -19.35 5.77
CA ASP A 6 4.10 -19.37 4.47
C ASP A 6 5.44 -18.60 4.44
N ASN A 7 5.96 -18.20 5.61
CA ASN A 7 7.16 -17.39 5.77
C ASN A 7 7.08 -16.02 5.08
N LYS A 8 5.86 -15.50 4.85
CA LYS A 8 5.61 -14.16 4.34
C LYS A 8 5.47 -13.18 5.49
N LEU A 9 5.98 -11.97 5.31
CA LEU A 9 5.78 -10.87 6.28
C LEU A 9 4.38 -10.29 6.12
N GLU A 10 3.54 -10.43 7.15
CA GLU A 10 2.26 -9.77 7.23
C GLU A 10 2.38 -8.44 7.99
N ILE A 11 1.74 -7.40 7.47
CA ILE A 11 1.77 -6.05 8.02
C ILE A 11 0.46 -5.78 8.74
N ILE A 12 0.52 -5.60 10.06
CA ILE A 12 -0.65 -5.27 10.87
C ILE A 12 -0.87 -3.77 10.93
N ASP A 13 0.20 -3.00 11.14
CA ASP A 13 0.17 -1.54 11.12
C ASP A 13 1.09 -0.97 10.03
N GLY A 14 0.72 0.21 9.54
CA GLY A 14 1.48 0.91 8.51
C GLY A 14 1.08 0.54 7.08
N GLN A 15 0.02 -0.24 6.89
CA GLN A 15 -0.46 -0.62 5.56
C GLN A 15 -0.73 0.62 4.68
N GLN A 16 -1.42 1.63 5.19
CA GLN A 16 -1.70 2.87 4.46
C GLN A 16 -0.43 3.63 4.11
N ARG A 17 0.54 3.69 5.03
CA ARG A 17 1.84 4.33 4.78
C ARG A 17 2.61 3.62 3.69
N LEU A 18 2.66 2.28 3.75
CA LEU A 18 3.37 1.48 2.75
C LEU A 18 2.71 1.57 1.37
N THR A 19 1.39 1.41 1.27
CA THR A 19 0.67 1.54 0.00
C THR A 19 0.83 2.93 -0.61
N THR A 20 0.82 3.98 0.22
CA THR A 20 1.07 5.36 -0.22
C THR A 20 2.48 5.54 -0.78
N LEU A 21 3.50 5.00 -0.10
CA LEU A 21 4.89 5.03 -0.56
C LEU A 21 5.06 4.24 -1.87
N MET A 22 4.41 3.09 -2.00
CA MET A 22 4.45 2.30 -3.23
C MET A 22 3.84 3.04 -4.42
N LEU A 23 2.72 3.73 -4.22
CA LEU A 23 2.10 4.56 -5.26
C LEU A 23 2.97 5.76 -5.64
N LEU A 24 3.61 6.40 -4.66
CA LEU A 24 4.54 7.51 -4.89
C LEU A 24 5.76 7.04 -5.70
N LEU A 25 6.38 5.93 -5.30
CA LEU A 25 7.50 5.34 -6.04
C LEU A 25 7.09 4.94 -7.46
N ARG A 26 5.89 4.38 -7.62
CA ARG A 26 5.36 4.04 -8.95
C ARG A 26 5.15 5.25 -9.83
N ALA A 27 4.67 6.36 -9.25
CA ALA A 27 4.54 7.63 -9.97
C ALA A 27 5.92 8.15 -10.44
N PHE A 28 6.93 8.15 -9.57
CA PHE A 28 8.30 8.49 -9.95
C PHE A 28 8.83 7.59 -11.07
N TYR A 29 8.64 6.27 -10.94
CA TYR A 29 9.08 5.32 -11.97
C TYR A 29 8.50 5.67 -13.36
N SER A 30 7.22 6.07 -13.42
CA SER A 30 6.58 6.46 -14.67
C SER A 30 7.24 7.67 -15.35
N PHE A 31 7.77 8.60 -14.56
CA PHE A 31 8.53 9.75 -15.10
C PHE A 31 9.93 9.34 -15.55
N PHE A 32 10.68 8.64 -14.70
CA PHE A 32 12.08 8.28 -15.01
C PHE A 32 12.19 7.24 -16.12
N GLY A 33 11.24 6.31 -16.22
CA GLY A 33 11.24 5.27 -17.24
C GLY A 33 11.19 5.78 -18.67
N ASN A 34 10.75 7.04 -18.86
CA ASN A 34 10.71 7.71 -20.18
C ASN A 34 11.96 8.55 -20.49
N MET A 35 12.87 8.71 -19.52
CA MET A 35 14.09 9.50 -19.68
C MET A 35 15.23 8.65 -20.25
N LYS A 36 16.11 9.30 -21.05
CA LYS A 36 17.17 8.59 -21.78
C LYS A 36 18.55 8.70 -21.16
N ASP A 37 18.74 9.65 -20.25
CA ASP A 37 20.03 9.86 -19.59
C ASP A 37 20.34 8.76 -18.56
N ASP A 38 21.61 8.49 -18.32
CA ASP A 38 22.04 7.37 -17.50
C ASP A 38 21.69 7.51 -16.01
N ASN A 39 21.63 8.73 -15.48
CA ASN A 39 21.24 8.98 -14.11
C ASN A 39 19.75 8.65 -13.88
N SER A 40 18.91 9.06 -14.83
CA SER A 40 17.47 8.76 -14.80
C SER A 40 17.21 7.25 -14.93
N LYS A 41 17.93 6.58 -15.83
CA LYS A 41 17.84 5.11 -15.96
C LYS A 41 18.23 4.40 -14.68
N LYS A 42 19.34 4.80 -14.04
CA LYS A 42 19.77 4.24 -12.76
C LYS A 42 18.73 4.48 -11.66
N THR A 43 18.20 5.69 -11.59
CA THR A 43 17.13 6.01 -10.62
C THR A 43 15.88 5.17 -10.86
N ALA A 44 15.46 4.99 -12.13
CA ALA A 44 14.35 4.10 -12.47
C ALA A 44 14.63 2.66 -12.06
N GLU A 45 15.83 2.15 -12.28
CA GLU A 45 16.24 0.83 -11.86
C GLU A 45 16.17 0.67 -10.33
N ASP A 46 16.68 1.62 -9.57
CA ASP A 46 16.64 1.60 -8.10
C ASP A 46 15.20 1.64 -7.57
N ILE A 47 14.34 2.47 -8.17
CA ILE A 47 12.90 2.51 -7.84
C ILE A 47 12.24 1.16 -8.19
N SER A 48 12.57 0.57 -9.33
CA SER A 48 11.98 -0.70 -9.78
C SER A 48 12.25 -1.83 -8.80
N LYS A 49 13.44 -1.87 -8.22
CA LYS A 49 13.81 -2.82 -7.14
C LYS A 49 12.99 -2.64 -5.86
N CYS A 50 12.40 -1.47 -5.65
CA CYS A 50 11.48 -1.26 -4.52
C CYS A 50 10.07 -1.81 -4.80
N ILE A 51 9.61 -1.77 -6.05
CA ILE A 51 8.24 -2.13 -6.45
C ILE A 51 8.10 -3.61 -6.80
N TRP A 52 9.04 -4.15 -7.57
CA TRP A 52 9.01 -5.51 -8.08
C TRP A 52 10.01 -6.44 -7.39
N LYS A 53 9.72 -7.73 -7.40
CA LYS A 53 10.67 -8.76 -6.95
C LYS A 53 11.83 -8.80 -7.92
N THR A 54 13.01 -9.07 -7.39
CA THR A 54 14.25 -9.25 -8.19
C THR A 54 14.60 -10.72 -8.29
N ASP A 55 15.25 -11.09 -9.38
CA ASP A 55 15.91 -12.39 -9.52
C ASP A 55 17.22 -12.45 -8.70
N GLU A 56 17.96 -13.55 -8.84
CA GLU A 56 19.23 -13.77 -8.14
C GLU A 56 20.32 -12.75 -8.55
N PHE A 57 20.19 -12.14 -9.73
CA PHE A 57 21.11 -11.11 -10.24
C PHE A 57 20.66 -9.69 -9.92
N GLY A 58 19.55 -9.53 -9.20
CA GLY A 58 19.01 -8.23 -8.84
C GLY A 58 18.19 -7.55 -9.95
N THR A 59 17.82 -8.30 -11.01
CA THR A 59 16.99 -7.79 -12.12
C THR A 59 15.51 -7.81 -11.70
N PRO A 60 14.77 -6.69 -11.83
CA PRO A 60 13.35 -6.64 -11.46
C PRO A 60 12.46 -7.46 -12.40
N ASP A 61 11.61 -8.31 -11.84
CA ASP A 61 10.54 -9.01 -12.56
C ASP A 61 9.25 -8.19 -12.48
N THR A 62 8.95 -7.43 -13.52
CA THR A 62 7.79 -6.54 -13.56
C THR A 62 6.43 -7.25 -13.47
N ASN A 63 6.41 -8.57 -13.58
CA ASN A 63 5.20 -9.38 -13.38
C ASN A 63 4.95 -9.71 -11.90
N LYS A 64 5.96 -9.56 -11.04
CA LYS A 64 5.91 -9.95 -9.64
C LYS A 64 6.11 -8.76 -8.70
N LEU A 65 5.03 -8.26 -8.12
CA LEU A 65 5.10 -7.20 -7.12
C LEU A 65 5.71 -7.71 -5.81
N LYS A 66 6.43 -6.82 -5.09
CA LYS A 66 6.92 -7.10 -3.73
C LYS A 66 5.82 -7.08 -2.69
N ILE A 67 4.74 -6.37 -2.94
CA ILE A 67 3.60 -6.24 -2.04
C ILE A 67 2.41 -7.01 -2.59
N ASP A 68 1.66 -7.65 -1.69
CA ASP A 68 0.35 -8.21 -1.96
C ASP A 68 -0.63 -7.66 -0.90
N SER A 69 -1.90 -7.54 -1.25
CA SER A 69 -2.95 -7.09 -0.34
C SER A 69 -4.00 -8.18 -0.22
N GLU A 70 -4.06 -8.85 0.91
CA GLU A 70 -5.01 -9.96 1.13
C GLU A 70 -6.35 -9.49 1.73
N VAL A 71 -6.42 -8.29 2.32
CA VAL A 71 -7.52 -7.87 3.21
C VAL A 71 -8.45 -6.82 2.59
N THR A 72 -8.08 -6.15 1.52
CA THR A 72 -8.93 -5.19 0.81
C THR A 72 -10.00 -5.88 -0.02
N SER A 73 -11.13 -5.20 -0.27
CA SER A 73 -12.14 -5.69 -1.23
C SER A 73 -11.47 -6.05 -2.55
N ASP A 74 -11.94 -7.09 -3.22
CA ASP A 74 -11.28 -7.59 -4.44
C ASP A 74 -11.12 -6.48 -5.50
N ASP A 75 -12.10 -5.58 -5.64
CA ASP A 75 -12.06 -4.48 -6.60
C ASP A 75 -10.95 -3.46 -6.29
N ASP A 76 -10.83 -3.01 -5.02
CA ASP A 76 -9.80 -2.05 -4.60
C ASP A 76 -8.40 -2.67 -4.65
N LYS A 77 -8.29 -3.95 -4.31
CA LYS A 77 -7.04 -4.71 -4.43
C LYS A 77 -6.58 -4.79 -5.88
N HIS A 78 -7.48 -5.18 -6.77
CA HIS A 78 -7.16 -5.28 -8.20
C HIS A 78 -6.73 -3.94 -8.77
N GLU A 79 -7.41 -2.86 -8.39
CA GLU A 79 -7.04 -1.52 -8.84
C GLU A 79 -5.67 -1.11 -8.33
N PHE A 80 -5.38 -1.29 -7.05
CA PHE A 80 -4.06 -0.98 -6.47
C PHE A 80 -2.92 -1.75 -7.16
N LEU A 81 -3.08 -3.07 -7.30
CA LEU A 81 -2.07 -3.92 -7.93
C LEU A 81 -1.92 -3.60 -9.44
N SER A 82 -3.02 -3.25 -10.12
CA SER A 82 -2.99 -2.81 -11.51
C SER A 82 -2.20 -1.51 -11.66
N ILE A 83 -2.44 -0.51 -10.80
CA ILE A 83 -1.69 0.74 -10.81
C ILE A 83 -0.19 0.49 -10.60
N LEU A 84 0.18 -0.37 -9.66
CA LEU A 84 1.59 -0.69 -9.43
C LEU A 84 2.24 -1.38 -10.63
N LYS A 85 1.53 -2.27 -11.31
CA LYS A 85 2.04 -2.97 -12.51
C LYS A 85 2.14 -2.03 -13.70
N THR A 86 1.06 -1.33 -14.04
CA THR A 86 0.93 -0.60 -15.31
C THR A 86 1.33 0.88 -15.21
N GLY A 87 1.11 1.51 -14.04
CA GLY A 87 1.21 2.96 -13.87
C GLY A 87 0.11 3.73 -14.61
N ILE A 88 -0.97 3.07 -14.95
CA ILE A 88 -2.09 3.66 -15.68
C ILE A 88 -3.29 3.72 -14.74
N VAL A 89 -3.99 4.85 -14.77
CA VAL A 89 -5.25 5.06 -14.06
C VAL A 89 -6.25 5.66 -15.02
N GLU A 90 -7.37 4.96 -15.24
CA GLU A 90 -8.44 5.44 -16.08
C GLU A 90 -9.34 6.44 -15.35
N ASP A 91 -9.97 7.38 -16.09
CA ASP A 91 -10.83 8.42 -15.51
C ASP A 91 -12.03 7.87 -14.72
N SER A 92 -12.48 6.67 -15.08
CA SER A 92 -13.55 5.95 -14.39
C SER A 92 -13.18 5.47 -12.99
N GLN A 93 -11.89 5.24 -12.73
CA GLN A 93 -11.40 4.74 -11.45
C GLN A 93 -11.40 5.83 -10.38
N LYS A 94 -12.14 5.62 -9.30
CA LYS A 94 -12.38 6.60 -8.22
C LYS A 94 -11.93 6.13 -6.85
N SER A 95 -11.22 5.01 -6.76
CA SER A 95 -10.68 4.52 -5.49
C SER A 95 -9.73 5.53 -4.83
N ALA A 96 -9.46 5.34 -3.56
CA ALA A 96 -8.44 6.14 -2.85
C ALA A 96 -7.05 5.96 -3.51
N TYR A 97 -6.76 4.78 -4.03
CA TYR A 97 -5.48 4.48 -4.71
C TYR A 97 -5.35 5.27 -6.02
N ALA A 98 -6.38 5.28 -6.86
CA ALA A 98 -6.39 6.04 -8.11
C ALA A 98 -6.27 7.55 -7.86
N ARG A 99 -7.02 8.08 -6.87
CA ARG A 99 -6.94 9.50 -6.49
C ARG A 99 -5.53 9.88 -6.01
N ASN A 100 -4.93 9.06 -5.14
CA ASN A 100 -3.60 9.31 -4.63
C ASN A 100 -2.53 9.21 -5.74
N TYR A 101 -2.63 8.25 -6.63
CA TYR A 101 -1.70 8.11 -7.74
C TYR A 101 -1.76 9.31 -8.69
N ARG A 102 -2.97 9.77 -9.08
CA ARG A 102 -3.14 11.01 -9.89
C ARG A 102 -2.59 12.23 -9.16
N PHE A 103 -2.84 12.33 -7.85
CA PHE A 103 -2.29 13.41 -7.02
C PHE A 103 -0.77 13.42 -7.08
N PHE A 104 -0.11 12.28 -6.86
CA PHE A 104 1.35 12.18 -6.92
C PHE A 104 1.89 12.51 -8.31
N THR A 105 1.30 11.98 -9.36
CA THR A 105 1.69 12.27 -10.73
C THR A 105 1.62 13.77 -11.03
N LYS A 106 0.52 14.42 -10.62
CA LYS A 106 0.36 15.87 -10.77
C LYS A 106 1.40 16.64 -9.96
N GLN A 107 1.61 16.30 -8.68
CA GLN A 107 2.56 16.99 -7.81
C GLN A 107 4.00 16.83 -8.28
N ILE A 108 4.41 15.64 -8.70
CA ILE A 108 5.73 15.38 -9.28
C ILE A 108 5.92 16.25 -10.51
N ASN A 109 4.96 16.29 -11.44
CA ASN A 109 5.06 17.11 -12.63
C ASN A 109 5.20 18.60 -12.30
N THR A 110 4.39 19.12 -11.36
CA THR A 110 4.48 20.51 -10.89
C THR A 110 5.84 20.79 -10.27
N PHE A 111 6.34 19.87 -9.43
CA PHE A 111 7.67 20.01 -8.80
C PHE A 111 8.79 20.03 -9.83
N LEU A 112 8.71 19.19 -10.87
CA LEU A 112 9.70 19.11 -11.93
C LEU A 112 9.79 20.40 -12.76
N VAL A 113 8.64 21.01 -13.04
CA VAL A 113 8.59 22.29 -13.75
C VAL A 113 9.22 23.39 -12.90
N GLN A 114 8.96 23.39 -11.60
CA GLN A 114 9.46 24.42 -10.70
C GLN A 114 10.94 24.23 -10.30
N TYR A 115 11.36 22.97 -10.13
CA TYR A 115 12.69 22.61 -9.62
C TYR A 115 13.35 21.49 -10.45
N PRO A 116 13.67 21.73 -11.72
CA PRO A 116 14.17 20.68 -12.61
C PRO A 116 15.50 20.07 -12.16
N THR A 117 16.35 20.81 -11.44
CA THR A 117 17.63 20.31 -10.93
C THR A 117 17.50 19.39 -9.72
N TYR A 118 16.37 19.42 -9.01
CA TYR A 118 16.13 18.58 -7.82
C TYR A 118 15.44 17.25 -8.12
N PHE A 119 15.14 17.00 -9.37
CA PHE A 119 14.34 15.86 -9.80
C PHE A 119 14.87 14.52 -9.30
N ALA A 120 16.12 14.20 -9.56
CA ALA A 120 16.72 12.93 -9.14
C ALA A 120 16.95 12.83 -7.63
N TYR A 121 17.05 13.96 -6.93
CA TYR A 121 17.32 13.97 -5.49
C TYR A 121 16.14 13.47 -4.66
N LEU A 122 14.92 13.80 -5.04
CA LEU A 122 13.74 13.48 -4.23
C LEU A 122 13.50 11.97 -4.09
N PRO A 123 13.41 11.17 -5.17
CA PRO A 123 13.27 9.72 -5.04
C PRO A 123 14.50 9.06 -4.38
N ASN A 124 15.70 9.55 -4.66
CA ASN A 124 16.91 9.05 -4.02
C ASN A 124 16.88 9.27 -2.50
N ARG A 125 16.47 10.47 -2.04
CA ARG A 125 16.31 10.73 -0.61
C ARG A 125 15.19 9.91 0.01
N LEU A 126 14.10 9.69 -0.70
CA LEU A 126 13.01 8.84 -0.23
C LEU A 126 13.48 7.40 0.00
N MET A 127 14.25 6.85 -0.93
CA MET A 127 14.73 5.46 -0.84
C MET A 127 15.88 5.28 0.16
N ASN A 128 16.77 6.24 0.31
CA ASN A 128 18.00 6.08 1.08
C ASN A 128 18.04 6.82 2.42
N ASN A 129 17.19 7.84 2.61
CA ASN A 129 17.20 8.66 3.83
C ASN A 129 15.90 8.56 4.65
N CYS A 130 14.81 7.99 4.10
CA CYS A 130 13.63 7.69 4.88
C CYS A 130 13.78 6.33 5.54
N ILE A 131 13.87 6.32 6.87
CA ILE A 131 14.03 5.10 7.65
C ILE A 131 12.64 4.59 8.04
N LEU A 132 12.31 3.38 7.61
CA LEU A 132 11.17 2.62 8.12
C LEU A 132 11.69 1.63 9.14
N LEU A 133 11.18 1.71 10.37
CA LEU A 133 11.52 0.77 11.43
C LEU A 133 10.50 -0.37 11.44
N PRO A 134 10.84 -1.56 10.94
CA PRO A 134 9.98 -2.72 11.09
C PRO A 134 10.03 -3.20 12.55
N ILE A 135 8.87 -3.30 13.19
CA ILE A 135 8.73 -3.98 14.48
C ILE A 135 8.26 -5.39 14.14
N GLU A 136 9.11 -6.37 14.31
CA GLU A 136 8.80 -7.78 14.08
C GLU A 136 8.31 -8.42 15.37
N ALA A 137 7.23 -9.16 15.29
CA ALA A 137 6.67 -9.95 16.38
C ALA A 137 6.72 -11.45 16.03
N GLU A 138 6.85 -12.28 17.05
CA GLU A 138 6.95 -13.73 16.89
C GLU A 138 5.62 -14.36 16.44
N SER A 139 4.50 -13.68 16.71
CA SER A 139 3.16 -14.16 16.35
C SER A 139 2.22 -12.99 16.03
N GLN A 140 1.11 -13.31 15.37
CA GLN A 140 0.05 -12.34 15.10
C GLN A 140 -0.53 -11.75 16.40
N GLU A 141 -0.72 -12.57 17.42
CA GLU A 141 -1.25 -12.14 18.71
C GLU A 141 -0.33 -11.12 19.38
N THR A 142 0.98 -11.41 19.41
CA THR A 142 1.99 -10.48 19.93
C THR A 142 2.01 -9.19 19.12
N ALA A 143 1.92 -9.27 17.79
CA ALA A 143 1.89 -8.10 16.92
C ALA A 143 0.66 -7.21 17.17
N LEU A 144 -0.53 -7.80 17.35
CA LEU A 144 -1.75 -7.08 17.69
C LEU A 144 -1.67 -6.43 19.07
N ARG A 145 -1.06 -7.09 20.05
CA ARG A 145 -0.84 -6.56 21.41
C ARG A 145 0.10 -5.37 21.40
N ILE A 146 1.23 -5.46 20.68
CA ILE A 146 2.16 -4.34 20.49
C ILE A 146 1.45 -3.17 19.81
N PHE A 147 0.67 -3.44 18.76
CA PHE A 147 -0.07 -2.44 18.04
C PHE A 147 -1.09 -1.70 18.91
N SER A 148 -1.89 -2.42 19.71
CA SER A 148 -2.85 -1.79 20.63
C SER A 148 -2.15 -0.91 21.67
N THR A 149 -1.01 -1.38 22.21
CA THR A 149 -0.24 -0.62 23.22
C THR A 149 0.40 0.65 22.62
N LEU A 150 0.89 0.61 21.39
CA LEU A 150 1.48 1.76 20.70
C LEU A 150 0.42 2.79 20.29
N ASN A 151 -0.78 2.34 19.93
CA ASN A 151 -1.89 3.21 19.55
C ASN A 151 -2.60 3.90 20.71
N ASP A 152 -2.39 3.47 21.95
CA ASP A 152 -2.86 4.18 23.15
C ASP A 152 -2.33 5.63 23.24
N ARG A 153 -1.26 5.94 22.49
CA ARG A 153 -0.72 7.32 22.36
C ARG A 153 -1.26 8.11 21.15
N GLY A 154 -2.10 7.48 20.31
CA GLY A 154 -2.68 8.08 19.10
C GLY A 154 -4.20 7.94 19.08
N LYS A 155 -4.76 7.73 17.88
CA LYS A 155 -6.17 7.32 17.74
C LYS A 155 -6.24 5.82 18.01
N PRO A 156 -6.85 5.36 19.12
CA PRO A 156 -6.94 3.93 19.39
C PRO A 156 -7.64 3.22 18.23
N LEU A 157 -7.26 1.96 18.01
CA LEU A 157 -8.06 1.09 17.15
C LEU A 157 -9.51 1.15 17.63
N SER A 158 -10.42 1.37 16.71
CA SER A 158 -11.81 1.20 17.06
C SER A 158 -12.05 -0.28 17.40
N ASP A 159 -12.97 -0.53 18.34
CA ASP A 159 -13.38 -1.89 18.62
C ASP A 159 -13.78 -2.64 17.34
N THR A 160 -14.30 -1.90 16.34
CA THR A 160 -14.64 -2.40 15.01
C THR A 160 -13.41 -2.97 14.27
N ASP A 161 -12.25 -2.32 14.33
CA ASP A 161 -11.04 -2.81 13.67
C ASP A 161 -10.51 -4.09 14.35
N ILE A 162 -10.60 -4.15 15.68
CA ILE A 162 -10.22 -5.33 16.45
C ILE A 162 -11.14 -6.51 16.11
N PHE A 163 -12.45 -6.28 16.09
CA PHE A 163 -13.43 -7.31 15.73
C PHE A 163 -13.24 -7.75 14.27
N LYS A 164 -13.03 -6.82 13.34
CA LYS A 164 -12.78 -7.13 11.93
C LYS A 164 -11.61 -8.09 11.77
N ALA A 165 -10.49 -7.83 12.45
CA ALA A 165 -9.31 -8.68 12.39
C ALA A 165 -9.55 -10.08 12.96
N GLN A 166 -10.26 -10.17 14.11
CA GLN A 166 -10.56 -11.45 14.76
C GLN A 166 -11.54 -12.30 13.94
N PHE A 167 -12.60 -11.69 13.42
CA PHE A 167 -13.56 -12.39 12.56
C PHE A 167 -12.93 -12.83 11.25
N TYR A 168 -12.10 -11.98 10.62
CA TYR A 168 -11.37 -12.34 9.42
C TYR A 168 -10.51 -13.59 9.63
N LYS A 169 -9.76 -13.63 10.74
CA LYS A 169 -8.96 -14.81 11.11
C LYS A 169 -9.80 -16.07 11.21
N TYR A 170 -10.92 -16.02 11.98
CA TYR A 170 -11.82 -17.15 12.16
C TYR A 170 -12.40 -17.66 10.84
N TYR A 171 -12.86 -16.75 9.98
CA TYR A 171 -13.44 -17.12 8.68
C TYR A 171 -12.38 -17.66 7.70
N LYS A 172 -11.13 -17.13 7.75
CA LYS A 172 -10.01 -17.62 6.96
C LYS A 172 -9.63 -19.05 7.35
N GLU A 173 -9.58 -19.36 8.65
CA GLU A 173 -9.28 -20.70 9.17
C GLU A 173 -10.37 -21.73 8.83
N ASN A 174 -11.56 -21.29 8.49
CA ASN A 174 -12.71 -22.14 8.12
C ASN A 174 -13.03 -22.10 6.60
N ASP A 175 -12.08 -21.66 5.75
CA ASP A 175 -12.24 -21.53 4.28
C ASP A 175 -13.44 -20.66 3.84
N LYS A 176 -13.86 -19.71 4.68
CA LYS A 176 -15.00 -18.80 4.43
C LYS A 176 -14.58 -17.34 4.28
N LYS A 177 -13.36 -17.09 3.88
CA LYS A 177 -12.79 -15.75 3.72
C LYS A 177 -13.68 -14.82 2.88
N ASP A 178 -14.12 -15.30 1.72
CA ASP A 178 -14.91 -14.50 0.77
C ASP A 178 -16.30 -14.16 1.32
N GLU A 179 -16.90 -15.08 2.07
CA GLU A 179 -18.16 -14.85 2.79
C GLU A 179 -18.01 -13.72 3.81
N PHE A 180 -16.90 -13.71 4.55
CA PHE A 180 -16.62 -12.65 5.51
C PHE A 180 -16.47 -11.29 4.83
N ILE A 181 -15.65 -11.19 3.77
CA ILE A 181 -15.42 -9.95 3.05
C ILE A 181 -16.74 -9.37 2.52
N LYS A 182 -17.59 -10.21 1.93
CA LYS A 182 -18.90 -9.81 1.42
C LYS A 182 -19.82 -9.28 2.53
N ARG A 183 -19.92 -10.00 3.65
CA ARG A 183 -20.76 -9.61 4.79
C ARG A 183 -20.25 -8.33 5.45
N TRP A 184 -18.94 -8.19 5.58
CA TRP A 184 -18.36 -7.01 6.19
C TRP A 184 -18.61 -5.75 5.34
N LYS A 185 -18.45 -5.84 4.02
CA LYS A 185 -18.77 -4.76 3.09
C LYS A 185 -20.24 -4.32 3.19
N GLN A 186 -21.16 -5.28 3.27
CA GLN A 186 -22.58 -4.99 3.47
C GLN A 186 -22.84 -4.25 4.80
N LEU A 187 -22.14 -4.64 5.87
CA LEU A 187 -22.26 -3.99 7.17
C LEU A 187 -21.76 -2.55 7.13
N GLU A 188 -20.61 -2.30 6.49
CA GLU A 188 -20.06 -0.96 6.29
C GLU A 188 -21.04 -0.07 5.49
N GLU A 189 -21.59 -0.57 4.38
CA GLU A 189 -22.57 0.16 3.56
C GLU A 189 -23.86 0.52 4.34
N ILE A 190 -24.35 -0.39 5.21
CA ILE A 190 -25.53 -0.13 6.06
C ILE A 190 -25.18 0.92 7.11
N SER A 191 -24.02 0.81 7.75
CA SER A 191 -23.55 1.76 8.75
C SER A 191 -23.45 3.18 8.16
N ASP A 192 -22.83 3.34 6.99
CA ASP A 192 -22.69 4.62 6.31
C ASP A 192 -24.05 5.25 5.95
N LYS A 193 -25.02 4.45 5.52
CA LYS A 193 -26.39 4.91 5.25
C LYS A 193 -27.08 5.42 6.50
N ILE A 194 -26.91 4.72 7.62
CA ILE A 194 -27.50 5.13 8.90
C ILE A 194 -26.88 6.46 9.37
N PHE A 195 -25.56 6.57 9.36
CA PHE A 195 -24.87 7.79 9.78
C PHE A 195 -25.20 8.99 8.88
N SER A 196 -25.29 8.79 7.56
CA SER A 196 -25.68 9.86 6.65
C SER A 196 -27.13 10.33 6.84
N SER A 197 -28.04 9.45 7.28
CA SER A 197 -29.44 9.79 7.56
C SER A 197 -29.66 10.46 8.92
N VAL A 198 -28.73 10.36 9.86
CA VAL A 198 -28.81 10.96 11.20
C VAL A 198 -28.11 12.33 11.25
N SER A 199 -27.23 12.61 10.30
CA SER A 199 -26.43 13.87 10.24
C SER A 199 -27.04 14.95 9.31
N GLY A 200 -28.22 14.71 8.72
CA GLY A 200 -29.02 15.66 7.93
C GLY A 200 -30.28 16.03 8.65
#